data_f876adca31908817b5100f1f064e4948
#
_entry.id   f876adca31908817b5100f1f064e4948
#
_cell.length_a   1.000
_cell.length_b   1.000
_cell.length_c   1.000
_cell.angle_alpha   90.00
_cell.angle_beta   90.00
_cell.angle_gamma   90.00
#
_symmetry.space_group_name_H-M   'P 1'
#
loop_
_entity.id
_entity.type
_entity.pdbx_description
1 polymer ?
#
loop_
_entity_poly.entity_id
_entity_poly.type
_entity_poly.pdbx_seq_one_letter_code
_entity_poly.pdbx_strand_id
1 'polypeptide(L)'
;MTQAARDYVASHRTQEEASYFGITELAAESGLSARAIRFYEDKGLLMPRRINGGRAYTRRDCIRLSLIQRGKAMGMSLAEVKHILDLYGERGQGKAAQTEYLLARIDEAIGELEARREHIVTTLGEMKVIREEIVADAKRKRRAALA
;
A
#
# COMPACT_ATOMS: atom_id res chain seq x y z
N MET A 1 1.37 -0.45 -13.84
CA MET A 1 1.25 0.81 -13.04
C MET A 1 -0.20 1.11 -12.83
N THR A 2 -0.56 1.31 -11.61
CA THR A 2 -1.96 1.40 -11.25
C THR A 2 -2.48 2.82 -11.42
N GLN A 3 -3.71 2.95 -11.84
CA GLN A 3 -4.41 4.21 -11.99
C GLN A 3 -4.38 5.02 -10.67
N ALA A 4 -4.54 4.34 -9.53
CA ALA A 4 -4.50 4.98 -8.21
C ALA A 4 -3.22 5.78 -7.92
N ALA A 5 -2.05 5.29 -8.35
CA ALA A 5 -0.79 6.02 -8.17
C ALA A 5 -0.72 7.29 -9.03
N ARG A 6 -1.24 7.23 -10.26
CA ARG A 6 -1.34 8.40 -11.14
C ARG A 6 -2.31 9.43 -10.59
N ASP A 7 -3.44 8.97 -10.10
CA ASP A 7 -4.47 9.84 -9.52
C ASP A 7 -3.97 10.51 -8.24
N TYR A 8 -3.15 9.78 -7.43
CA TYR A 8 -2.51 10.36 -6.26
C TYR A 8 -1.57 11.52 -6.64
N VAL A 9 -0.71 11.32 -7.64
CA VAL A 9 0.19 12.36 -8.14
C VAL A 9 -0.61 13.52 -8.73
N ALA A 10 -1.63 13.24 -9.53
CA ALA A 10 -2.48 14.25 -10.14
C ALA A 10 -3.24 15.09 -9.08
N SER A 11 -3.71 14.47 -8.01
CA SER A 11 -4.43 15.15 -6.92
C SER A 11 -3.60 16.21 -6.17
N HIS A 12 -2.26 16.13 -6.28
CA HIS A 12 -1.38 17.16 -5.72
C HIS A 12 -1.22 18.39 -6.60
N ARG A 13 -1.55 18.28 -7.88
CA ARG A 13 -1.40 19.37 -8.86
C ARG A 13 -2.65 20.23 -8.98
N THR A 14 -3.79 19.69 -8.62
CA THR A 14 -5.06 20.38 -8.68
C THR A 14 -5.48 20.81 -7.27
N GLN A 15 -5.56 22.12 -7.04
CA GLN A 15 -6.37 22.68 -5.96
C GLN A 15 -7.84 22.59 -6.38
N GLU A 16 -8.33 21.37 -6.58
CA GLU A 16 -9.74 21.18 -6.86
C GLU A 16 -10.56 21.57 -5.65
N GLU A 17 -11.69 22.20 -5.92
CA GLU A 17 -12.76 22.43 -4.95
C GLU A 17 -12.96 21.15 -4.14
N ALA A 18 -12.67 21.25 -2.85
CA ALA A 18 -12.58 20.12 -1.98
C ALA A 18 -13.94 19.47 -1.78
N SER A 19 -14.22 18.42 -2.57
CA SER A 19 -15.29 17.49 -2.21
C SER A 19 -14.85 16.73 -0.97
N TYR A 20 -15.58 16.88 0.12
CA TYR A 20 -15.32 16.18 1.36
C TYR A 20 -16.24 14.98 1.50
N PHE A 21 -15.69 13.89 2.00
CA PHE A 21 -16.39 12.65 2.30
C PHE A 21 -16.41 12.42 3.81
N GLY A 22 -17.53 12.00 4.34
CA GLY A 22 -17.62 11.51 5.70
C GLY A 22 -16.98 10.13 5.85
N ILE A 23 -16.75 9.72 7.10
CA ILE A 23 -16.17 8.40 7.39
C ILE A 23 -17.05 7.24 6.87
N THR A 24 -18.36 7.42 6.92
CA THR A 24 -19.32 6.41 6.41
C THR A 24 -19.19 6.21 4.91
N GLU A 25 -19.08 7.30 4.15
CA GLU A 25 -18.89 7.26 2.70
C GLU A 25 -17.54 6.64 2.35
N LEU A 26 -16.48 7.04 3.06
CA LEU A 26 -15.13 6.50 2.85
C LEU A 26 -15.09 5.00 3.18
N ALA A 27 -15.75 4.57 4.22
CA ALA A 27 -15.89 3.15 4.58
C ALA A 27 -16.60 2.35 3.49
N ALA A 28 -17.70 2.89 2.96
CA ALA A 28 -18.45 2.24 1.88
C ALA A 28 -17.62 2.12 0.60
N GLU A 29 -16.90 3.17 0.21
CA GLU A 29 -16.07 3.18 -1.00
C GLU A 29 -14.84 2.27 -0.90
N SER A 30 -14.20 2.25 0.27
CA SER A 30 -12.97 1.48 0.49
C SER A 30 -13.17 0.02 0.86
N GLY A 31 -14.37 -0.36 1.29
CA GLY A 31 -14.64 -1.67 1.86
C GLY A 31 -14.06 -1.89 3.27
N LEU A 32 -13.55 -0.84 3.89
CA LEU A 32 -13.01 -0.88 5.25
C LEU A 32 -14.06 -0.44 6.28
N SER A 33 -13.90 -0.94 7.51
CA SER A 33 -14.69 -0.45 8.63
C SER A 33 -14.25 0.96 9.05
N ALA A 34 -15.17 1.73 9.62
CA ALA A 34 -14.83 3.03 10.22
C ALA A 34 -13.72 2.91 11.28
N ARG A 35 -13.70 1.80 12.01
CA ARG A 35 -12.66 1.51 13.01
C ARG A 35 -11.28 1.36 12.36
N ALA A 36 -11.18 0.65 11.23
CA ALA A 36 -9.92 0.51 10.49
C ALA A 36 -9.43 1.85 9.96
N ILE A 37 -10.31 2.68 9.44
CA ILE A 37 -9.99 4.03 8.95
C ILE A 37 -9.46 4.91 10.09
N ARG A 38 -10.11 4.89 11.26
CA ARG A 38 -9.62 5.61 12.44
C ARG A 38 -8.27 5.11 12.92
N PHE A 39 -8.04 3.81 12.83
CA PHE A 39 -6.73 3.22 13.15
C PHE A 39 -5.63 3.78 12.23
N TYR A 40 -5.88 3.91 10.94
CA TYR A 40 -4.92 4.52 10.02
C TYR A 40 -4.71 6.02 10.28
N GLU A 41 -5.75 6.73 10.68
CA GLU A 41 -5.64 8.11 11.15
C GLU A 41 -4.75 8.21 12.40
N ASP A 42 -4.98 7.35 13.40
CA ASP A 42 -4.18 7.31 14.64
C ASP A 42 -2.69 6.99 14.37
N LYS A 43 -2.41 6.24 13.33
CA LYS A 43 -1.05 5.94 12.86
C LYS A 43 -0.42 7.02 11.96
N GLY A 44 -1.14 8.11 11.73
CA GLY A 44 -0.66 9.20 10.89
C GLY A 44 -0.64 8.91 9.39
N LEU A 45 -1.36 7.88 8.96
CA LEU A 45 -1.48 7.51 7.54
C LEU A 45 -2.55 8.34 6.81
N LEU A 46 -3.54 8.82 7.55
CA LEU A 46 -4.59 9.72 7.09
C LEU A 46 -4.65 10.94 8.01
N MET A 47 -4.93 12.10 7.44
CA MET A 47 -5.03 13.35 8.18
C MET A 47 -6.30 14.10 7.75
N PRO A 48 -7.49 13.65 8.19
CA PRO A 48 -8.74 14.29 7.85
C PRO A 48 -8.83 15.68 8.47
N ARG A 49 -9.57 16.55 7.84
CA ARG A 49 -9.95 17.84 8.42
C ARG A 49 -11.15 17.66 9.36
N ARG A 50 -11.31 18.59 10.26
CA ARG A 50 -12.52 18.69 11.11
C ARG A 50 -13.42 19.78 10.54
N ILE A 51 -14.64 19.38 10.18
CA ILE A 51 -15.68 20.29 9.71
C ILE A 51 -16.93 20.01 10.53
N ASN A 52 -17.47 21.05 11.21
CA ASN A 52 -18.63 20.94 12.08
C ASN A 52 -18.52 19.78 13.12
N GLY A 53 -17.33 19.59 13.68
CA GLY A 53 -17.06 18.54 14.68
C GLY A 53 -16.89 17.13 14.11
N GLY A 54 -17.12 16.94 12.81
CA GLY A 54 -16.96 15.65 12.12
C GLY A 54 -15.65 15.54 11.34
N ARG A 55 -15.27 14.31 11.01
CA ARG A 55 -14.15 14.02 10.12
C ARG A 55 -14.56 14.28 8.68
N ALA A 56 -13.72 15.00 7.96
CA ALA A 56 -13.89 15.28 6.54
C ALA A 56 -12.66 14.81 5.77
N TYR A 57 -12.85 13.83 4.91
CA TYR A 57 -11.81 13.22 4.09
C TYR A 57 -11.88 13.79 2.67
N THR A 58 -10.73 13.99 2.07
CA THR A 58 -10.61 14.45 0.69
C THR A 58 -10.52 13.26 -0.26
N ARG A 59 -10.66 13.53 -1.56
CA ARG A 59 -10.39 12.52 -2.59
C ARG A 59 -8.96 11.97 -2.49
N ARG A 60 -8.02 12.82 -2.14
CA ARG A 60 -6.63 12.43 -1.88
C ARG A 60 -6.53 11.41 -0.75
N ASP A 61 -7.29 11.58 0.32
CA ASP A 61 -7.37 10.60 1.40
C ASP A 61 -7.93 9.27 0.92
N CYS A 62 -8.92 9.28 0.04
CA CYS A 62 -9.47 8.07 -0.57
C CYS A 62 -8.42 7.32 -1.40
N ILE A 63 -7.66 8.03 -2.23
CA ILE A 63 -6.59 7.47 -3.05
C ILE A 63 -5.46 6.94 -2.16
N ARG A 64 -5.07 7.71 -1.16
CA ARG A 64 -4.05 7.32 -0.18
C ARG A 64 -4.45 6.04 0.55
N LEU A 65 -5.71 5.92 0.94
CA LEU A 65 -6.25 4.71 1.58
C LEU A 65 -6.17 3.49 0.66
N SER A 66 -6.48 3.65 -0.61
CA SER A 66 -6.33 2.60 -1.63
C SER A 66 -4.87 2.11 -1.75
N LEU A 67 -3.90 3.01 -1.69
CA LEU A 67 -2.47 2.67 -1.71
C LEU A 67 -2.03 1.96 -0.42
N ILE A 68 -2.56 2.37 0.74
CA ILE A 68 -2.32 1.69 2.03
C ILE A 68 -2.82 0.25 1.98
N GLN A 69 -4.05 0.02 1.52
CA GLN A 69 -4.63 -1.32 1.39
C GLN A 69 -3.78 -2.22 0.48
N ARG A 70 -3.30 -1.67 -0.62
CA ARG A 70 -2.45 -2.40 -1.56
C ARG A 70 -1.09 -2.75 -0.96
N GLY A 71 -0.44 -1.83 -0.27
CA GLY A 71 0.82 -2.08 0.42
C GLY A 71 0.66 -3.19 1.46
N LYS A 72 -0.40 -3.15 2.24
CA LYS A 72 -0.71 -4.20 3.21
C LYS A 72 -0.97 -5.55 2.57
N ALA A 73 -1.69 -5.59 1.46
CA ALA A 73 -1.94 -6.83 0.72
C ALA A 73 -0.65 -7.46 0.19
N MET A 74 0.38 -6.65 -0.06
CA MET A 74 1.71 -7.12 -0.45
C MET A 74 2.62 -7.49 0.73
N GLY A 75 2.11 -7.43 1.96
CA GLY A 75 2.87 -7.76 3.16
C GLY A 75 3.78 -6.64 3.67
N MET A 76 3.59 -5.41 3.20
CA MET A 76 4.34 -4.26 3.72
C MET A 76 3.84 -3.89 5.12
N SER A 77 4.76 -3.46 5.99
CA SER A 77 4.39 -2.86 7.27
C SER A 77 3.74 -1.49 7.07
N LEU A 78 2.95 -1.05 8.05
CA LEU A 78 2.36 0.29 8.01
C LEU A 78 3.41 1.40 8.02
N ALA A 79 4.55 1.17 8.69
CA ALA A 79 5.67 2.11 8.71
C ALA A 79 6.30 2.26 7.31
N GLU A 80 6.49 1.17 6.58
CA GLU A 80 6.99 1.19 5.20
C GLU A 80 6.03 1.89 4.26
N VAL A 81 4.74 1.57 4.36
CA VAL A 81 3.70 2.24 3.55
C VAL A 81 3.66 3.73 3.85
N LYS A 82 3.67 4.10 5.13
CA LYS A 82 3.69 5.51 5.57
C LYS A 82 4.91 6.23 5.01
N HIS A 83 6.07 5.63 5.11
CA HIS A 83 7.32 6.21 4.61
C HIS A 83 7.23 6.53 3.12
N ILE A 84 6.77 5.59 2.29
CA ILE A 84 6.60 5.79 0.84
C ILE A 84 5.59 6.90 0.53
N LEU A 85 4.46 6.92 1.24
CA LEU A 85 3.44 7.93 1.02
C LEU A 85 3.90 9.33 1.46
N ASP A 86 4.64 9.41 2.56
CA ASP A 86 5.17 10.68 3.08
C ASP A 86 6.31 11.24 2.23
N LEU A 87 7.06 10.38 1.52
CA LEU A 87 8.06 10.83 0.55
C LEU A 87 7.47 11.75 -0.53
N TYR A 88 6.24 11.48 -0.95
CA TYR A 88 5.56 12.33 -1.91
C TYR A 88 4.81 13.52 -1.26
N GLY A 89 4.47 13.41 0.00
CA GLY A 89 3.97 14.44 0.93
C GLY A 89 2.93 15.44 0.45
N GLU A 90 2.44 16.25 1.38
CA GLU A 90 1.54 17.38 1.10
C GLU A 90 2.24 18.53 0.34
N ARG A 91 3.55 18.48 0.24
CA ARG A 91 4.41 19.55 -0.26
C ARG A 91 5.00 19.25 -1.63
N GLY A 92 4.30 18.55 -2.50
CA GLY A 92 4.73 18.25 -3.89
C GLY A 92 5.06 19.48 -4.75
N GLN A 93 5.22 20.65 -4.14
CA GLN A 93 5.56 21.93 -4.77
C GLN A 93 6.85 22.51 -4.21
N GLY A 94 7.76 21.67 -3.75
CA GLY A 94 9.06 22.11 -3.22
C GLY A 94 10.01 22.67 -4.28
N LYS A 95 11.00 23.44 -3.82
CA LYS A 95 12.12 23.91 -4.63
C LYS A 95 12.84 22.75 -5.30
N ALA A 96 13.50 22.96 -6.44
CA ALA A 96 14.18 21.94 -7.25
C ALA A 96 15.08 20.99 -6.42
N ALA A 97 15.81 21.49 -5.42
CA ALA A 97 16.63 20.67 -4.54
C ALA A 97 15.83 19.68 -3.68
N GLN A 98 14.60 20.05 -3.27
CA GLN A 98 13.70 19.14 -2.56
C GLN A 98 13.14 18.06 -3.48
N THR A 99 12.93 18.39 -4.74
CA THR A 99 12.48 17.43 -5.75
C THR A 99 13.55 16.37 -6.03
N GLU A 100 14.81 16.77 -6.18
CA GLU A 100 15.93 15.84 -6.36
C GLU A 100 16.11 14.91 -5.16
N TYR A 101 16.04 15.45 -3.96
CA TYR A 101 16.09 14.65 -2.74
C TYR A 101 14.93 13.64 -2.68
N LEU A 102 13.73 14.09 -3.00
CA LEU A 102 12.54 13.23 -3.01
C LEU A 102 12.67 12.11 -4.05
N LEU A 103 13.13 12.42 -5.25
CA LEU A 103 13.37 11.43 -6.30
C LEU A 103 14.38 10.37 -5.87
N ALA A 104 15.50 10.79 -5.27
CA ALA A 104 16.52 9.87 -4.76
C ALA A 104 15.95 8.92 -3.71
N ARG A 105 15.09 9.40 -2.81
CA ARG A 105 14.44 8.56 -1.79
C ARG A 105 13.41 7.61 -2.39
N ILE A 106 12.69 8.04 -3.41
CA ILE A 106 11.76 7.19 -4.15
C ILE A 106 12.51 6.09 -4.90
N ASP A 107 13.61 6.42 -5.56
CA ASP A 107 14.45 5.45 -6.27
C ASP A 107 15.02 4.39 -5.31
N GLU A 108 15.47 4.79 -4.13
CA GLU A 108 15.90 3.87 -3.07
C GLU A 108 14.76 2.93 -2.65
N ALA A 109 13.58 3.45 -2.43
CA ALA A 109 12.40 2.65 -2.07
C ALA A 109 12.01 1.67 -3.19
N ILE A 110 12.10 2.09 -4.45
CA ILE A 110 11.87 1.22 -5.60
C ILE A 110 12.88 0.07 -5.61
N GLY A 111 14.17 0.37 -5.42
CA GLY A 111 15.22 -0.64 -5.38
C GLY A 111 14.99 -1.69 -4.28
N GLU A 112 14.60 -1.25 -3.09
CA GLU A 112 14.28 -2.15 -1.97
C GLU A 112 13.07 -3.05 -2.29
N LEU A 113 12.03 -2.51 -2.90
CA LEU A 113 10.84 -3.27 -3.29
C LEU A 113 11.14 -4.27 -4.40
N GLU A 114 11.98 -3.92 -5.37
CA GLU A 114 12.42 -4.83 -6.43
C GLU A 114 13.24 -5.99 -5.87
N ALA A 115 14.17 -5.73 -4.96
CA ALA A 115 14.94 -6.77 -4.27
C ALA A 115 14.03 -7.69 -3.47
N ARG A 116 13.06 -7.14 -2.76
CA ARG A 116 12.04 -7.93 -2.03
C ARG A 116 11.22 -8.80 -2.97
N ARG A 117 10.82 -8.27 -4.12
CA ARG A 117 10.10 -9.01 -5.15
C ARG A 117 10.89 -10.22 -5.63
N GLU A 118 12.17 -10.05 -5.90
CA GLU A 118 13.06 -11.14 -6.32
C GLU A 118 13.16 -12.23 -5.25
N HIS A 119 13.33 -11.85 -3.99
CA HIS A 119 13.33 -12.79 -2.87
C HIS A 119 12.03 -13.58 -2.77
N ILE A 120 10.89 -12.91 -2.93
CA ILE A 120 9.58 -13.56 -2.91
C ILE A 120 9.46 -14.57 -4.07
N VAL A 121 9.86 -14.19 -5.26
CA VAL A 121 9.81 -15.07 -6.45
C VAL A 121 10.69 -16.30 -6.25
N THR A 122 11.90 -16.12 -5.75
CA THR A 122 12.84 -17.20 -5.45
C THR A 122 12.27 -18.15 -4.40
N THR A 123 11.83 -17.61 -3.27
CA THR A 123 11.25 -18.41 -2.18
C THR A 123 10.01 -19.17 -2.63
N LEU A 124 9.16 -18.53 -3.42
CA LEU A 124 7.97 -19.19 -3.97
C LEU A 124 8.34 -20.35 -4.89
N GLY A 125 9.38 -20.18 -5.72
CA GLY A 125 9.92 -21.25 -6.57
C GLY A 125 10.42 -22.43 -5.74
N GLU A 126 11.22 -22.18 -4.73
CA GLU A 126 11.75 -23.21 -3.81
C GLU A 126 10.62 -23.96 -3.09
N MET A 127 9.63 -23.24 -2.58
CA MET A 127 8.48 -23.86 -1.89
C MET A 127 7.68 -24.76 -2.83
N LYS A 128 7.52 -24.39 -4.09
CA LYS A 128 6.83 -25.22 -5.08
C LYS A 128 7.59 -26.53 -5.34
N VAL A 129 8.92 -26.47 -5.48
CA VAL A 129 9.76 -27.65 -5.64
C VAL A 129 9.67 -28.57 -4.41
N ILE A 130 9.79 -28.01 -3.21
CA ILE A 130 9.64 -28.77 -1.96
C ILE A 130 8.26 -29.45 -1.90
N ARG A 131 7.21 -28.75 -2.26
CA ARG A 131 5.85 -29.30 -2.29
C ARG A 131 5.75 -30.48 -3.26
N GLU A 132 6.28 -30.35 -4.45
CA GLU A 132 6.31 -31.42 -5.47
C GLU A 132 7.04 -32.66 -4.96
N GLU A 133 8.20 -32.49 -4.34
CA GLU A 133 8.97 -33.58 -3.77
C GLU A 133 8.24 -34.31 -2.63
N ILE A 134 7.58 -33.54 -1.75
CA ILE A 134 6.77 -34.11 -0.66
C ILE A 134 5.60 -34.92 -1.22
N VAL A 135 4.91 -34.41 -2.23
CA VAL A 135 3.81 -35.13 -2.89
C VAL A 135 4.29 -36.41 -3.55
N ALA A 136 5.41 -36.34 -4.25
CA ALA A 136 6.01 -37.51 -4.89
C ALA A 136 6.44 -38.58 -3.87
N ASP A 137 7.04 -38.16 -2.76
CA ASP A 137 7.44 -39.08 -1.68
C ASP A 137 6.23 -39.73 -1.00
N ALA A 138 5.19 -38.97 -0.73
CA ALA A 138 3.94 -39.48 -0.18
C ALA A 138 3.29 -40.52 -1.09
N LYS A 139 3.34 -40.32 -2.42
CA LYS A 139 2.85 -41.33 -3.40
C LYS A 139 3.71 -42.58 -3.41
N ARG A 140 5.03 -42.47 -3.35
CA ARG A 140 5.95 -43.61 -3.27
C ARG A 140 5.67 -44.47 -2.03
N LYS A 141 5.55 -43.82 -0.87
CA LYS A 141 5.23 -44.49 0.41
C LYS A 141 3.86 -45.19 0.38
N ARG A 142 2.86 -44.56 -0.23
CA ARG A 142 1.53 -45.16 -0.38
C ARG A 142 1.53 -46.37 -1.26
N ARG A 143 2.28 -46.38 -2.39
CA ARG A 143 2.47 -47.52 -3.26
C ARG A 143 3.22 -48.64 -2.55
N ALA A 144 4.28 -48.36 -1.82
CA ALA A 144 5.03 -49.35 -1.06
C ALA A 144 4.16 -50.04 0.01
N ALA A 145 3.23 -49.30 0.66
CA ALA A 145 2.33 -49.87 1.64
C ALA A 145 1.24 -50.80 1.04
N LEU A 146 0.97 -50.69 -0.26
CA LEU A 146 0.00 -51.51 -0.98
C LEU A 146 0.61 -52.74 -1.66
N ALA A 147 1.91 -52.84 -1.68
CA ALA A 147 2.63 -53.98 -2.28
C ALA A 147 2.69 -55.20 -1.37
#